data_d4c6fbf176f64d9715f81e1e0f4a6878
#
_entry.id   d4c6fbf176f64d9715f81e1e0f4a6878
#
_cell.length_a   1.000
_cell.length_b   1.000
_cell.length_c   1.000
_cell.angle_alpha   90.00
_cell.angle_beta   90.00
_cell.angle_gamma   90.00
#
_symmetry.space_group_name_H-M   'P 1'
#
loop_
_entity.id
_entity.type
_entity.pdbx_description
1 polymer ?
#
loop_
_entity_poly.entity_id
_entity_poly.type
_entity_poly.pdbx_seq_one_letter_code
_entity_poly.pdbx_strand_id
1 'polypeptide(L)'
;MEKLLVCSAAVYDPYSISSAYLLENHLDTVKAGVEKYAGMIGAASVMYLLPEGSKSFGLDNEAFVAPSPVLDNPYAISQALQGNLPRPMIQDDYVAVYEDQEVSVITPEVAYNLAAEATKFVTVNKGAGAEIKALPFGTKLSEAVDAAGAKAVLLGGLKGQFIAPSKLGDFVTGNDILSTSITVFGPESCMVVEVSKLMTQTWECSCGKCVLCRDGTYQVKNIVDDMPSGKSKAGDIDLLKDIAPLIRDGAYCPYGQNWPNTLLTALDLFADEFEAHTKKKSCPAGVCFQAGATYIILPDKCTGCTDCIDACDYTAIEGKAKFIHMIDQDMCEHCGECVSACDEEAIVKWEGAKLPKLPKKLTRVGKF
;
A
#
# COMPACT_ATOMS: atom_id res chain seq x y z
N MET A 1 -8.74 -4.66 -38.90
CA MET A 1 -7.59 -5.15 -38.11
C MET A 1 -8.06 -6.41 -37.40
N GLU A 2 -7.25 -7.44 -37.43
CA GLU A 2 -7.54 -8.65 -36.62
C GLU A 2 -7.48 -8.31 -35.13
N LYS A 3 -8.18 -9.09 -34.31
CA LYS A 3 -8.20 -8.87 -32.87
C LYS A 3 -7.38 -9.92 -32.14
N LEU A 4 -6.55 -9.46 -31.19
CA LEU A 4 -5.87 -10.26 -30.20
C LEU A 4 -6.63 -10.15 -28.87
N LEU A 5 -7.11 -11.28 -28.35
CA LEU A 5 -7.64 -11.33 -27.00
C LEU A 5 -6.53 -11.69 -26.01
N VAL A 6 -6.30 -10.83 -25.02
CA VAL A 6 -5.35 -11.09 -23.93
C VAL A 6 -6.10 -11.45 -22.65
N CYS A 7 -5.89 -12.66 -22.13
CA CYS A 7 -6.30 -13.03 -20.78
C CYS A 7 -5.22 -12.59 -19.79
N SER A 8 -5.47 -11.47 -19.10
CA SER A 8 -4.47 -10.86 -18.22
C SER A 8 -4.62 -11.35 -16.78
N ALA A 9 -3.69 -12.19 -16.34
CA ALA A 9 -3.49 -12.55 -14.93
C ALA A 9 -2.40 -11.71 -14.24
N ALA A 10 -1.77 -10.79 -14.97
CA ALA A 10 -0.72 -9.90 -14.48
C ALA A 10 -1.23 -8.60 -13.87
N VAL A 11 -2.57 -8.46 -13.72
CA VAL A 11 -3.17 -7.35 -12.98
C VAL A 11 -2.78 -7.47 -11.51
N TYR A 12 -1.98 -6.53 -11.03
CA TYR A 12 -1.39 -6.60 -9.69
C TYR A 12 -2.30 -6.00 -8.62
N ASP A 13 -2.57 -6.78 -7.61
CA ASP A 13 -3.08 -6.34 -6.31
C ASP A 13 -2.37 -7.18 -5.22
N PRO A 14 -1.52 -6.58 -4.35
CA PRO A 14 -0.79 -7.32 -3.32
C PRO A 14 -1.69 -8.00 -2.29
N TYR A 15 -2.97 -7.64 -2.26
CA TYR A 15 -3.98 -8.22 -1.36
C TYR A 15 -4.77 -9.36 -2.00
N SER A 16 -4.55 -9.68 -3.29
CA SER A 16 -5.33 -10.68 -4.01
C SER A 16 -4.46 -11.76 -4.65
N ILE A 17 -4.81 -13.01 -4.41
CA ILE A 17 -4.24 -14.20 -5.07
C ILE A 17 -5.25 -14.88 -6.00
N SER A 18 -6.41 -14.27 -6.27
CA SER A 18 -7.51 -14.92 -6.97
C SER A 18 -7.19 -15.28 -8.42
N SER A 19 -6.45 -14.45 -9.16
CA SER A 19 -6.05 -14.76 -10.53
C SER A 19 -5.13 -15.99 -10.62
N ALA A 20 -4.12 -16.06 -9.73
CA ALA A 20 -3.23 -17.21 -9.63
C ALA A 20 -3.99 -18.48 -9.24
N TYR A 21 -4.86 -18.39 -8.24
CA TYR A 21 -5.71 -19.48 -7.79
C TYR A 21 -6.58 -20.04 -8.91
N LEU A 22 -7.22 -19.18 -9.72
CA LEU A 22 -8.05 -19.60 -10.84
C LEU A 22 -7.25 -20.35 -11.90
N LEU A 23 -6.06 -19.87 -12.25
CA LEU A 23 -5.19 -20.56 -13.20
C LEU A 23 -4.65 -21.89 -12.65
N GLU A 24 -4.43 -21.99 -11.34
CA GLU A 24 -3.93 -23.22 -10.70
C GLU A 24 -5.01 -24.30 -10.51
N ASN A 25 -6.24 -23.90 -10.22
CA ASN A 25 -7.29 -24.84 -9.79
C ASN A 25 -8.46 -24.94 -10.77
N HIS A 26 -8.63 -23.99 -11.69
CA HIS A 26 -9.76 -23.91 -12.60
C HIS A 26 -9.35 -23.58 -14.06
N LEU A 27 -8.15 -24.00 -14.47
CA LEU A 27 -7.56 -23.63 -15.75
C LEU A 27 -8.47 -23.95 -16.94
N ASP A 28 -9.05 -25.16 -16.97
CA ASP A 28 -9.91 -25.58 -18.08
C ASP A 28 -11.18 -24.73 -18.19
N THR A 29 -11.75 -24.30 -17.06
CA THR A 29 -12.91 -23.42 -17.04
C THR A 29 -12.53 -22.01 -17.52
N VAL A 30 -11.37 -21.51 -17.11
CA VAL A 30 -10.85 -20.22 -17.59
C VAL A 30 -10.62 -20.25 -19.09
N LYS A 31 -9.98 -21.32 -19.61
CA LYS A 31 -9.75 -21.51 -21.05
C LYS A 31 -11.07 -21.51 -21.83
N ALA A 32 -12.06 -22.28 -21.38
CA ALA A 32 -13.38 -22.32 -22.02
C ALA A 32 -14.06 -20.93 -22.06
N GLY A 33 -13.91 -20.14 -21.00
CA GLY A 33 -14.42 -18.78 -20.98
C GLY A 33 -13.66 -17.82 -21.88
N VAL A 34 -12.35 -17.95 -21.98
CA VAL A 34 -11.51 -17.17 -22.91
C VAL A 34 -11.90 -17.50 -24.36
N GLU A 35 -12.03 -18.77 -24.71
CA GLU A 35 -12.48 -19.21 -26.05
C GLU A 35 -13.87 -18.69 -26.40
N LYS A 36 -14.79 -18.77 -25.44
CA LYS A 36 -16.15 -18.22 -25.61
C LYS A 36 -16.13 -16.71 -25.88
N TYR A 37 -15.35 -15.96 -25.10
CA TYR A 37 -15.23 -14.52 -25.29
C TYR A 37 -14.50 -14.17 -26.60
N ALA A 38 -13.46 -14.92 -26.97
CA ALA A 38 -12.78 -14.76 -28.25
C ALA A 38 -13.76 -14.91 -29.43
N GLY A 39 -14.62 -15.92 -29.37
CA GLY A 39 -15.69 -16.10 -30.37
C GLY A 39 -16.69 -14.94 -30.40
N MET A 40 -17.08 -14.40 -29.24
CA MET A 40 -18.02 -13.27 -29.15
C MET A 40 -17.47 -11.99 -29.80
N ILE A 41 -16.18 -11.69 -29.63
CA ILE A 41 -15.55 -10.47 -30.18
C ILE A 41 -14.90 -10.67 -31.55
N GLY A 42 -14.89 -11.92 -32.05
CA GLY A 42 -14.22 -12.28 -33.31
C GLY A 42 -12.71 -12.15 -33.23
N ALA A 43 -12.08 -12.56 -32.11
CA ALA A 43 -10.64 -12.55 -31.97
C ALA A 43 -9.98 -13.62 -32.87
N ALA A 44 -8.94 -13.23 -33.60
CA ALA A 44 -8.17 -14.13 -34.47
C ALA A 44 -7.14 -14.94 -33.68
N SER A 45 -6.68 -14.41 -32.54
CA SER A 45 -5.69 -15.03 -31.69
C SER A 45 -5.97 -14.74 -30.21
N VAL A 46 -5.42 -15.61 -29.35
CA VAL A 46 -5.50 -15.50 -27.89
C VAL A 46 -4.09 -15.51 -27.31
N MET A 47 -3.85 -14.72 -26.28
CA MET A 47 -2.61 -14.69 -25.48
C MET A 47 -2.94 -14.72 -24.00
N TYR A 48 -2.12 -15.39 -23.21
CA TYR A 48 -2.22 -15.37 -21.75
C TYR A 48 -1.07 -14.55 -21.18
N LEU A 49 -1.41 -13.46 -20.51
CA LEU A 49 -0.45 -12.55 -19.91
C LEU A 49 -0.27 -12.91 -18.42
N LEU A 50 0.91 -13.40 -18.09
CA LEU A 50 1.25 -13.90 -16.76
C LEU A 50 2.22 -12.97 -16.04
N PRO A 51 2.20 -12.92 -14.70
CA PRO A 51 3.20 -12.18 -13.94
C PRO A 51 4.60 -12.75 -14.17
N GLU A 52 5.60 -11.87 -14.33
CA GLU A 52 7.01 -12.27 -14.36
C GLU A 52 7.37 -13.01 -13.06
N GLY A 53 8.14 -14.11 -13.19
CA GLY A 53 8.49 -14.99 -12.08
C GLY A 53 7.43 -16.03 -11.71
N SER A 54 6.24 -16.02 -12.33
CA SER A 54 5.27 -17.12 -12.19
C SER A 54 5.67 -18.35 -13.02
N LYS A 55 5.10 -19.50 -12.67
CA LYS A 55 5.25 -20.73 -13.47
C LYS A 55 4.47 -20.62 -14.78
N SER A 56 4.93 -21.32 -15.83
CA SER A 56 4.12 -21.59 -17.01
C SER A 56 3.00 -22.56 -16.68
N PHE A 57 1.84 -22.35 -17.28
CA PHE A 57 0.69 -23.25 -17.20
C PHE A 57 0.55 -24.15 -18.43
N GLY A 58 1.51 -24.07 -19.38
CA GLY A 58 1.51 -24.83 -20.62
C GLY A 58 0.40 -24.38 -21.57
N LEU A 59 0.05 -23.11 -21.55
CA LEU A 59 -0.94 -22.52 -22.43
C LEU A 59 -0.30 -22.12 -23.76
N ASP A 60 -1.08 -22.21 -24.82
CA ASP A 60 -0.64 -21.69 -26.10
C ASP A 60 -0.49 -20.17 -26.01
N ASN A 61 0.67 -19.65 -26.41
CA ASN A 61 0.95 -18.21 -26.45
C ASN A 61 0.94 -17.54 -25.05
N GLU A 62 1.83 -17.96 -24.15
CA GLU A 62 2.08 -17.28 -22.86
C GLU A 62 3.09 -16.14 -23.03
N ALA A 63 2.79 -15.00 -22.42
CA ALA A 63 3.73 -13.89 -22.27
C ALA A 63 3.88 -13.54 -20.78
N PHE A 64 5.10 -13.18 -20.36
CA PHE A 64 5.43 -12.83 -18.98
C PHE A 64 5.83 -11.36 -18.90
N VAL A 65 5.19 -10.60 -18.01
CA VAL A 65 5.44 -9.18 -17.84
C VAL A 65 5.52 -8.83 -16.35
N ALA A 66 6.22 -7.75 -16.03
CA ALA A 66 6.19 -7.19 -14.68
C ALA A 66 4.73 -6.86 -14.28
N PRO A 67 4.24 -7.38 -13.15
CA PRO A 67 2.85 -7.19 -12.75
C PRO A 67 2.55 -5.70 -12.45
N SER A 68 1.37 -5.23 -12.86
CA SER A 68 0.96 -3.84 -12.65
C SER A 68 -0.56 -3.71 -12.49
N PRO A 69 -1.06 -2.81 -11.63
CA PRO A 69 -2.49 -2.59 -11.44
C PRO A 69 -3.24 -2.11 -12.69
N VAL A 70 -2.53 -1.69 -13.72
CA VAL A 70 -3.12 -1.15 -14.96
C VAL A 70 -3.12 -2.14 -16.13
N LEU A 71 -2.73 -3.40 -15.89
CA LEU A 71 -2.74 -4.45 -16.92
C LEU A 71 -4.14 -5.06 -17.16
N ASP A 72 -5.18 -4.37 -16.77
CA ASP A 72 -6.57 -4.51 -17.23
C ASP A 72 -6.92 -3.55 -18.38
N ASN A 73 -5.98 -2.67 -18.77
CA ASN A 73 -6.14 -1.72 -19.85
C ASN A 73 -5.43 -2.21 -21.12
N PRO A 74 -6.12 -2.30 -22.29
CA PRO A 74 -5.54 -2.84 -23.53
C PRO A 74 -4.27 -2.10 -23.98
N TYR A 75 -4.22 -0.77 -23.82
CA TYR A 75 -3.04 0.01 -24.20
C TYR A 75 -1.85 -0.26 -23.26
N ALA A 76 -2.09 -0.36 -21.95
CA ALA A 76 -1.04 -0.72 -21.00
C ALA A 76 -0.46 -2.10 -21.30
N ILE A 77 -1.32 -3.06 -21.70
CA ILE A 77 -0.90 -4.39 -22.13
C ILE A 77 -0.03 -4.30 -23.39
N SER A 78 -0.45 -3.55 -24.40
CA SER A 78 0.36 -3.41 -25.63
C SER A 78 1.73 -2.79 -25.36
N GLN A 79 1.83 -1.84 -24.42
CA GLN A 79 3.11 -1.28 -23.99
C GLN A 79 3.97 -2.33 -23.25
N ALA A 80 3.39 -3.08 -22.33
CA ALA A 80 4.11 -4.12 -21.59
C ALA A 80 4.66 -5.20 -22.52
N LEU A 81 3.88 -5.66 -23.50
CA LEU A 81 4.30 -6.67 -24.51
C LEU A 81 5.44 -6.16 -25.39
N GLN A 82 5.56 -4.85 -25.60
CA GLN A 82 6.66 -4.21 -26.32
C GLN A 82 7.89 -3.93 -25.43
N GLY A 83 7.87 -4.33 -24.16
CA GLY A 83 8.95 -4.08 -23.21
C GLY A 83 8.97 -2.65 -22.63
N ASN A 84 7.90 -1.89 -22.82
CA ASN A 84 7.73 -0.54 -22.27
C ASN A 84 7.02 -0.58 -20.91
N LEU A 85 7.12 0.52 -20.15
CA LEU A 85 6.35 0.68 -18.91
C LEU A 85 4.85 0.68 -19.23
N PRO A 86 4.04 -0.16 -18.55
CA PRO A 86 2.60 -0.21 -18.75
C PRO A 86 1.96 1.10 -18.28
N ARG A 87 1.44 1.88 -19.20
CA ARG A 87 0.73 3.13 -18.93
C ARG A 87 -0.61 3.13 -19.63
N PRO A 88 -1.72 3.27 -18.92
CA PRO A 88 -3.04 3.23 -19.54
C PRO A 88 -3.29 4.43 -20.47
N MET A 89 -4.07 4.22 -21.50
CA MET A 89 -4.66 5.28 -22.32
C MET A 89 -6.17 5.20 -22.13
N ILE A 90 -6.81 6.34 -21.87
CA ILE A 90 -8.24 6.47 -21.73
C ILE A 90 -8.65 7.57 -22.71
N GLN A 91 -8.84 7.19 -23.96
CA GLN A 91 -9.46 8.01 -25.01
C GLN A 91 -10.34 7.08 -25.81
N ASP A 92 -11.61 7.48 -26.02
CA ASP A 92 -12.62 6.66 -26.67
C ASP A 92 -12.25 6.28 -28.11
N ASP A 93 -11.41 7.07 -28.77
CA ASP A 93 -10.97 6.85 -30.17
C ASP A 93 -9.63 6.10 -30.31
N TYR A 94 -9.03 5.67 -29.18
CA TYR A 94 -7.72 5.04 -29.24
C TYR A 94 -7.82 3.51 -29.28
N VAL A 95 -7.32 2.93 -30.37
CA VAL A 95 -7.20 1.48 -30.53
C VAL A 95 -5.80 1.02 -30.06
N ALA A 96 -5.75 0.15 -29.06
CA ALA A 96 -4.52 -0.48 -28.63
C ALA A 96 -4.09 -1.53 -29.65
N VAL A 97 -2.84 -1.50 -30.10
CA VAL A 97 -2.31 -2.38 -31.13
C VAL A 97 -1.05 -3.08 -30.67
N TYR A 98 -0.96 -4.38 -30.94
CA TYR A 98 0.25 -5.18 -30.78
C TYR A 98 0.39 -6.12 -31.98
N GLU A 99 1.55 -6.13 -32.67
CA GLU A 99 1.82 -6.95 -33.86
C GLU A 99 0.71 -6.86 -34.92
N ASP A 100 0.29 -5.63 -35.26
CA ASP A 100 -0.78 -5.33 -36.21
C ASP A 100 -2.18 -5.87 -35.83
N GLN A 101 -2.38 -6.30 -34.59
CA GLN A 101 -3.66 -6.76 -34.04
C GLN A 101 -4.22 -5.75 -33.01
N GLU A 102 -5.53 -5.56 -33.02
CA GLU A 102 -6.27 -4.80 -32.01
C GLU A 102 -6.32 -5.58 -30.70
N VAL A 103 -5.80 -5.03 -29.61
CA VAL A 103 -5.77 -5.67 -28.29
C VAL A 103 -7.10 -5.49 -27.56
N SER A 104 -7.69 -6.61 -27.18
CA SER A 104 -8.83 -6.70 -26.24
C SER A 104 -8.39 -7.45 -25.00
N VAL A 105 -9.00 -7.20 -23.84
CA VAL A 105 -8.60 -7.80 -22.57
C VAL A 105 -9.74 -8.49 -21.86
N ILE A 106 -9.43 -9.61 -21.20
CA ILE A 106 -10.27 -10.31 -20.25
C ILE A 106 -9.43 -10.71 -19.05
N THR A 107 -10.01 -10.81 -17.86
CA THR A 107 -9.32 -11.35 -16.67
C THR A 107 -9.72 -12.81 -16.44
N PRO A 108 -8.92 -13.62 -15.72
CA PRO A 108 -9.26 -15.01 -15.40
C PRO A 108 -10.62 -15.18 -14.71
N GLU A 109 -11.00 -14.23 -13.83
CA GLU A 109 -12.30 -14.28 -13.15
C GLU A 109 -13.48 -14.02 -14.11
N VAL A 110 -13.36 -13.06 -14.99
CA VAL A 110 -14.38 -12.79 -16.00
C VAL A 110 -14.51 -13.98 -16.95
N ALA A 111 -13.39 -14.55 -17.38
CA ALA A 111 -13.38 -15.74 -18.23
C ALA A 111 -14.04 -16.94 -17.52
N TYR A 112 -13.70 -17.20 -16.27
CA TYR A 112 -14.36 -18.24 -15.46
C TYR A 112 -15.88 -18.07 -15.47
N ASN A 113 -16.35 -16.87 -15.16
CA ASN A 113 -17.79 -16.55 -15.05
C ASN A 113 -18.54 -16.58 -16.39
N LEU A 114 -17.84 -16.56 -17.50
CA LEU A 114 -18.45 -16.80 -18.83
C LEU A 114 -18.69 -18.29 -19.10
N ALA A 115 -17.93 -19.18 -18.48
CA ALA A 115 -18.00 -20.62 -18.70
C ALA A 115 -18.74 -21.39 -17.58
N ALA A 116 -18.84 -20.81 -16.39
CA ALA A 116 -19.43 -21.43 -15.21
C ALA A 116 -20.47 -20.53 -14.55
N GLU A 117 -21.02 -20.97 -13.39
CA GLU A 117 -21.94 -20.16 -12.60
C GLU A 117 -21.23 -18.91 -12.05
N ALA A 118 -21.98 -17.80 -11.98
CA ALA A 118 -21.48 -16.50 -11.53
C ALA A 118 -20.95 -16.60 -10.08
N THR A 119 -19.64 -16.61 -9.94
CA THR A 119 -18.91 -16.79 -8.69
C THR A 119 -17.88 -15.71 -8.52
N LYS A 120 -17.84 -15.10 -7.33
CA LYS A 120 -16.75 -14.18 -6.92
C LYS A 120 -15.70 -14.95 -6.13
N PHE A 121 -14.46 -14.93 -6.63
CA PHE A 121 -13.32 -15.51 -5.92
C PHE A 121 -12.67 -14.43 -5.07
N VAL A 122 -12.88 -14.47 -3.77
CA VAL A 122 -12.44 -13.44 -2.84
C VAL A 122 -11.25 -13.96 -2.04
N THR A 123 -10.15 -13.23 -2.08
CA THR A 123 -9.01 -13.43 -1.17
C THR A 123 -9.35 -12.82 0.19
N VAL A 124 -9.41 -13.64 1.22
CA VAL A 124 -9.59 -13.19 2.60
C VAL A 124 -8.23 -13.22 3.30
N ASN A 125 -7.72 -12.04 3.67
CA ASN A 125 -6.48 -11.87 4.41
C ASN A 125 -6.79 -11.67 5.89
N LYS A 126 -6.21 -12.50 6.76
CA LYS A 126 -6.35 -12.40 8.21
C LYS A 126 -5.02 -12.78 8.89
N GLY A 127 -4.41 -11.83 9.60
CA GLY A 127 -3.05 -12.00 10.13
C GLY A 127 -2.03 -12.25 9.01
N ALA A 128 -1.23 -13.31 9.11
CA ALA A 128 -0.25 -13.70 8.09
C ALA A 128 -0.82 -14.65 7.01
N GLY A 129 -2.10 -15.01 7.10
CA GLY A 129 -2.74 -15.98 6.21
C GLY A 129 -3.60 -15.32 5.14
N ALA A 130 -3.64 -15.96 3.95
CA ALA A 130 -4.58 -15.63 2.88
C ALA A 130 -5.30 -16.91 2.44
N GLU A 131 -6.62 -16.83 2.30
CA GLU A 131 -7.44 -17.92 1.78
C GLU A 131 -8.34 -17.44 0.64
N ILE A 132 -8.69 -18.33 -0.29
CA ILE A 132 -9.68 -18.04 -1.32
C ILE A 132 -11.04 -18.59 -0.89
N LYS A 133 -12.06 -17.73 -1.01
CA LYS A 133 -13.46 -18.13 -0.90
C LYS A 133 -14.17 -17.94 -2.23
N ALA A 134 -14.75 -19.02 -2.74
CA ALA A 134 -15.61 -18.99 -3.91
C ALA A 134 -17.05 -18.71 -3.43
N LEU A 135 -17.58 -17.55 -3.75
CA LEU A 135 -18.87 -17.06 -3.25
C LEU A 135 -19.81 -16.82 -4.44
N PRO A 136 -21.03 -17.40 -4.43
CA PRO A 136 -22.06 -17.03 -5.40
C PRO A 136 -22.33 -15.54 -5.38
N PHE A 137 -22.68 -14.96 -6.53
CA PHE A 137 -23.10 -13.56 -6.58
C PHE A 137 -24.36 -13.35 -5.72
N GLY A 138 -24.41 -12.22 -5.00
CA GLY A 138 -25.47 -11.90 -4.06
C GLY A 138 -25.26 -12.42 -2.63
N THR A 139 -24.16 -13.14 -2.35
CA THR A 139 -23.81 -13.55 -0.99
C THR A 139 -23.41 -12.34 -0.15
N LYS A 140 -23.99 -12.20 1.04
CA LYS A 140 -23.58 -11.16 1.99
C LYS A 140 -22.20 -11.44 2.53
N LEU A 141 -21.33 -10.43 2.60
CA LEU A 141 -19.95 -10.63 3.07
C LEU A 141 -19.86 -11.05 4.52
N SER A 142 -20.83 -10.64 5.36
CA SER A 142 -20.92 -11.10 6.76
C SER A 142 -21.19 -12.60 6.93
N GLU A 143 -21.70 -13.27 5.90
CA GLU A 143 -21.92 -14.72 5.89
C GLU A 143 -20.65 -15.48 5.48
N ALA A 144 -19.78 -14.81 4.74
CA ALA A 144 -18.59 -15.40 4.14
C ALA A 144 -17.30 -15.13 4.92
N VAL A 145 -17.23 -14.01 5.64
CA VAL A 145 -16.02 -13.54 6.34
C VAL A 145 -16.31 -13.31 7.82
N ASP A 146 -15.62 -14.05 8.67
CA ASP A 146 -15.66 -13.83 10.12
C ASP A 146 -14.79 -12.63 10.49
N ALA A 147 -15.45 -11.51 10.79
CA ALA A 147 -14.83 -10.29 11.30
C ALA A 147 -15.19 -10.03 12.78
N ALA A 148 -15.61 -11.06 13.54
CA ALA A 148 -15.90 -10.92 14.95
C ALA A 148 -14.65 -10.51 15.74
N GLY A 149 -14.76 -9.44 16.53
CA GLY A 149 -13.65 -8.87 17.29
C GLY A 149 -12.60 -8.13 16.45
N ALA A 150 -12.78 -8.03 15.13
CA ALA A 150 -11.91 -7.24 14.29
C ALA A 150 -12.05 -5.74 14.57
N LYS A 151 -10.96 -5.01 14.36
CA LYS A 151 -10.92 -3.55 14.46
C LYS A 151 -11.43 -2.88 13.20
N ALA A 152 -11.08 -3.44 12.05
CA ALA A 152 -11.39 -2.90 10.73
C ALA A 152 -11.44 -3.99 9.66
N VAL A 153 -12.09 -3.67 8.56
CA VAL A 153 -12.05 -4.47 7.33
C VAL A 153 -11.70 -3.53 6.17
N LEU A 154 -10.71 -3.93 5.37
CA LEU A 154 -10.39 -3.29 4.09
C LEU A 154 -11.03 -4.12 2.97
N LEU A 155 -11.97 -3.53 2.25
CA LEU A 155 -12.57 -4.11 1.06
C LEU A 155 -11.82 -3.57 -0.16
N GLY A 156 -11.21 -4.45 -0.94
CA GLY A 156 -10.70 -4.05 -2.24
C GLY A 156 -9.22 -3.63 -2.32
N GLY A 157 -8.43 -3.96 -1.32
CA GLY A 157 -6.99 -3.71 -1.35
C GLY A 157 -6.63 -2.24 -1.62
N LEU A 158 -5.68 -2.02 -2.54
CA LEU A 158 -5.17 -0.67 -2.86
C LEU A 158 -6.26 0.28 -3.40
N LYS A 159 -7.26 -0.24 -4.11
CA LYS A 159 -8.33 0.55 -4.76
C LYS A 159 -9.64 0.54 -3.96
N GLY A 160 -9.57 0.16 -2.71
CA GLY A 160 -10.72 -0.17 -1.90
C GLY A 160 -11.18 0.90 -0.93
N GLN A 161 -11.70 0.42 0.20
CA GLN A 161 -12.18 1.27 1.29
C GLN A 161 -12.11 0.54 2.63
N PHE A 162 -11.84 1.28 3.69
CA PHE A 162 -12.01 0.78 5.04
C PHE A 162 -13.46 0.88 5.49
N ILE A 163 -13.93 -0.17 6.16
CA ILE A 163 -15.26 -0.21 6.78
C ILE A 163 -15.17 -0.72 8.22
N ALA A 164 -16.13 -0.33 9.04
CA ALA A 164 -16.31 -0.96 10.35
C ALA A 164 -16.79 -2.40 10.16
N PRO A 165 -16.33 -3.38 10.97
CA PRO A 165 -16.73 -4.78 10.87
C PRO A 165 -18.25 -4.99 10.91
N SER A 166 -18.98 -4.16 11.67
CA SER A 166 -20.44 -4.17 11.74
C SER A 166 -21.15 -3.85 10.42
N LYS A 167 -20.46 -3.21 9.48
CA LYS A 167 -20.97 -2.84 8.16
C LYS A 167 -20.77 -3.92 7.09
N LEU A 168 -20.05 -4.98 7.42
CA LEU A 168 -19.75 -6.05 6.45
C LEU A 168 -21.00 -6.68 5.82
N GLY A 169 -22.11 -6.74 6.58
CA GLY A 169 -23.40 -7.24 6.10
C GLY A 169 -24.14 -6.32 5.13
N ASP A 170 -23.70 -5.07 4.98
CA ASP A 170 -24.27 -4.11 4.03
C ASP A 170 -23.75 -4.37 2.58
N PHE A 171 -22.73 -5.22 2.42
CA PHE A 171 -22.08 -5.51 1.16
C PHE A 171 -22.40 -6.92 0.67
N VAL A 172 -22.63 -7.05 -0.63
CA VAL A 172 -22.86 -8.32 -1.31
C VAL A 172 -21.83 -8.57 -2.42
N THR A 173 -21.57 -9.84 -2.72
CA THR A 173 -20.70 -10.22 -3.83
C THR A 173 -21.35 -9.85 -5.18
N GLY A 174 -20.55 -9.45 -6.14
CA GLY A 174 -20.95 -9.17 -7.52
C GLY A 174 -21.07 -7.69 -7.86
N ASN A 175 -21.87 -6.93 -7.14
CA ASN A 175 -22.11 -5.51 -7.46
C ASN A 175 -21.32 -4.54 -6.57
N ASP A 176 -21.14 -4.88 -5.30
CA ASP A 176 -20.61 -3.96 -4.30
C ASP A 176 -19.10 -4.11 -4.09
N ILE A 177 -18.50 -5.19 -4.59
CA ILE A 177 -17.08 -5.43 -4.48
C ILE A 177 -16.42 -5.37 -5.85
N LEU A 178 -15.79 -4.26 -6.13
CA LEU A 178 -15.00 -4.07 -7.37
C LEU A 178 -13.68 -4.85 -7.34
N SER A 179 -13.23 -5.26 -6.16
CA SER A 179 -11.98 -5.97 -5.97
C SER A 179 -12.20 -7.38 -5.43
N THR A 180 -11.17 -8.20 -5.58
CA THR A 180 -11.14 -9.60 -5.21
C THR A 180 -10.53 -9.85 -3.83
N SER A 181 -10.40 -8.82 -2.97
CA SER A 181 -9.74 -8.97 -1.66
C SER A 181 -10.51 -8.34 -0.51
N ILE A 182 -10.45 -9.01 0.65
CA ILE A 182 -10.96 -8.55 1.94
C ILE A 182 -9.86 -8.78 2.96
N THR A 183 -9.41 -7.71 3.63
CA THR A 183 -8.41 -7.82 4.70
C THR A 183 -9.03 -7.48 6.04
N VAL A 184 -8.89 -8.39 7.02
CA VAL A 184 -9.43 -8.25 8.37
C VAL A 184 -8.30 -7.90 9.33
N PHE A 185 -8.38 -6.74 9.96
CA PHE A 185 -7.40 -6.25 10.94
C PHE A 185 -7.86 -6.54 12.36
N GLY A 186 -6.99 -7.13 13.17
CA GLY A 186 -7.25 -7.43 14.58
C GLY A 186 -7.21 -6.19 15.49
N PRO A 187 -7.66 -6.32 16.74
CA PRO A 187 -7.69 -5.20 17.68
C PRO A 187 -6.29 -4.66 18.04
N GLU A 188 -5.25 -5.48 17.87
CA GLU A 188 -3.84 -5.14 18.11
C GLU A 188 -3.23 -4.27 17.01
N SER A 189 -3.88 -4.17 15.85
CA SER A 189 -3.34 -3.43 14.71
C SER A 189 -3.33 -1.92 14.96
N CYS A 190 -2.22 -1.27 14.63
CA CYS A 190 -2.18 0.18 14.49
C CYS A 190 -2.60 0.56 13.08
N MET A 191 -3.76 1.17 12.92
CA MET A 191 -4.29 1.49 11.59
C MET A 191 -3.45 2.55 10.87
N VAL A 192 -2.73 3.41 11.58
CA VAL A 192 -1.80 4.37 10.97
C VAL A 192 -0.62 3.65 10.31
N VAL A 193 -0.06 2.60 10.96
CA VAL A 193 0.99 1.75 10.37
C VAL A 193 0.46 0.99 9.16
N GLU A 194 -0.74 0.41 9.26
CA GLU A 194 -1.31 -0.35 8.14
C GLU A 194 -1.62 0.55 6.94
N VAL A 195 -2.09 1.78 7.18
CA VAL A 195 -2.29 2.78 6.12
C VAL A 195 -0.96 3.27 5.54
N SER A 196 0.10 3.43 6.35
CA SER A 196 1.45 3.77 5.87
C SER A 196 1.97 2.70 4.90
N LYS A 197 1.91 1.42 5.27
CA LYS A 197 2.27 0.30 4.39
C LYS A 197 1.47 0.34 3.07
N LEU A 198 0.17 0.57 3.18
CA LEU A 198 -0.74 0.60 2.03
C LEU A 198 -0.43 1.79 1.10
N MET A 199 -0.10 2.97 1.64
CA MET A 199 0.29 4.13 0.83
C MET A 199 1.66 3.95 0.18
N THR A 200 2.60 3.26 0.84
CA THR A 200 3.88 2.86 0.22
C THR A 200 3.66 1.95 -0.97
N GLN A 201 2.87 0.89 -0.83
CA GLN A 201 2.51 0.00 -1.94
C GLN A 201 1.76 0.75 -3.05
N THR A 202 0.88 1.69 -2.68
CA THR A 202 0.16 2.52 -3.64
C THR A 202 1.11 3.38 -4.48
N TRP A 203 2.13 3.96 -3.87
CA TRP A 203 3.15 4.72 -4.58
C TRP A 203 3.99 3.82 -5.51
N GLU A 204 4.45 2.67 -5.04
CA GLU A 204 5.21 1.69 -5.82
C GLU A 204 4.43 1.20 -7.05
N CYS A 205 3.12 1.06 -6.92
CA CYS A 205 2.21 0.64 -8.00
C CYS A 205 1.85 1.76 -8.99
N SER A 206 2.22 3.01 -8.74
CA SER A 206 1.90 4.11 -9.64
C SER A 206 2.65 3.98 -10.97
N CYS A 207 1.91 4.00 -12.09
CA CYS A 207 2.50 3.92 -13.43
C CYS A 207 3.26 5.20 -13.85
N GLY A 208 3.20 6.27 -13.05
CA GLY A 208 3.92 7.53 -13.25
C GLY A 208 3.40 8.43 -14.39
N LYS A 209 2.27 8.11 -15.04
CA LYS A 209 1.74 8.88 -16.18
C LYS A 209 1.13 10.23 -15.75
N CYS A 210 0.22 10.21 -14.78
CA CYS A 210 -0.48 11.42 -14.34
C CYS A 210 0.32 12.15 -13.27
N VAL A 211 0.57 13.43 -13.45
CA VAL A 211 1.36 14.24 -12.49
C VAL A 211 0.73 14.20 -11.10
N LEU A 212 -0.59 14.45 -10.99
CA LEU A 212 -1.29 14.43 -9.70
C LEU A 212 -1.23 13.06 -9.01
N CYS A 213 -1.33 11.96 -9.75
CA CYS A 213 -1.17 10.62 -9.18
C CYS A 213 0.28 10.35 -8.77
N ARG A 214 1.26 10.55 -9.68
CA ARG A 214 2.67 10.26 -9.44
C ARG A 214 3.23 11.06 -8.26
N ASP A 215 3.08 12.38 -8.30
CA ASP A 215 3.65 13.27 -7.29
C ASP A 215 2.78 13.27 -6.02
N GLY A 216 1.46 13.16 -6.17
CA GLY A 216 0.52 13.09 -5.06
C GLY A 216 0.65 11.81 -4.23
N THR A 217 0.81 10.62 -4.86
CA THR A 217 1.05 9.38 -4.10
C THR A 217 2.35 9.46 -3.30
N TYR A 218 3.39 10.05 -3.88
CA TYR A 218 4.66 10.25 -3.18
C TYR A 218 4.51 11.17 -1.97
N GLN A 219 3.80 12.30 -2.11
CA GLN A 219 3.54 13.22 -1.00
C GLN A 219 2.70 12.56 0.08
N VAL A 220 1.60 11.89 -0.29
CA VAL A 220 0.73 11.18 0.65
C VAL A 220 1.51 10.13 1.42
N LYS A 221 2.32 9.30 0.72
CA LYS A 221 3.18 8.31 1.36
C LYS A 221 4.08 8.94 2.43
N ASN A 222 4.82 9.97 2.07
CA ASN A 222 5.77 10.60 3.00
C ASN A 222 5.07 11.20 4.23
N ILE A 223 3.93 11.88 4.04
CA ILE A 223 3.15 12.44 5.14
C ILE A 223 2.64 11.34 6.08
N VAL A 224 2.14 10.22 5.53
CA VAL A 224 1.62 9.13 6.35
C VAL A 224 2.75 8.36 7.03
N ASP A 225 3.91 8.17 6.38
CA ASP A 225 5.08 7.49 6.96
C ASP A 225 5.70 8.27 8.14
N ASP A 226 5.58 9.59 8.13
CA ASP A 226 6.02 10.44 9.25
C ASP A 226 5.18 10.21 10.53
N MET A 227 3.93 9.74 10.40
CA MET A 227 3.03 9.58 11.54
C MET A 227 3.46 8.48 12.52
N PRO A 228 3.70 7.22 12.10
CA PRO A 228 4.17 6.17 13.00
C PRO A 228 5.59 6.40 13.51
N SER A 229 6.39 7.24 12.86
CA SER A 229 7.74 7.62 13.31
C SER A 229 7.76 8.85 14.22
N GLY A 230 6.60 9.45 14.52
CA GLY A 230 6.49 10.62 15.40
C GLY A 230 6.87 11.96 14.77
N LYS A 231 7.21 11.98 13.47
CA LYS A 231 7.66 13.19 12.74
C LYS A 231 6.51 14.02 12.16
N SER A 232 5.28 13.52 12.21
CA SER A 232 4.09 14.20 11.68
C SER A 232 3.90 15.61 12.27
N LYS A 233 3.29 16.50 11.49
CA LYS A 233 3.06 17.90 11.81
C LYS A 233 1.57 18.18 12.07
N ALA A 234 1.29 19.23 12.82
CA ALA A 234 -0.07 19.73 12.94
C ALA A 234 -0.57 20.18 11.55
N GLY A 235 -1.72 19.69 11.11
CA GLY A 235 -2.25 19.98 9.78
C GLY A 235 -2.01 18.90 8.73
N ASP A 236 -1.17 17.88 8.99
CA ASP A 236 -0.93 16.79 8.03
C ASP A 236 -2.21 16.04 7.67
N ILE A 237 -3.11 15.82 8.63
CA ILE A 237 -4.41 15.18 8.37
C ILE A 237 -5.26 16.03 7.43
N ASP A 238 -5.32 17.34 7.65
CA ASP A 238 -6.07 18.26 6.80
C ASP A 238 -5.47 18.30 5.40
N LEU A 239 -4.15 18.34 5.29
CA LEU A 239 -3.43 18.30 4.02
C LEU A 239 -3.71 17.00 3.24
N LEU A 240 -3.75 15.85 3.91
CA LEU A 240 -4.12 14.57 3.26
C LEU A 240 -5.55 14.60 2.74
N LYS A 241 -6.49 15.17 3.51
CA LYS A 241 -7.90 15.35 3.11
C LYS A 241 -8.07 16.30 1.93
N ASP A 242 -7.17 17.27 1.77
CA ASP A 242 -7.16 18.19 0.64
C ASP A 242 -6.53 17.56 -0.62
N ILE A 243 -5.42 16.85 -0.47
CA ILE A 243 -4.68 16.26 -1.61
C ILE A 243 -5.43 15.07 -2.22
N ALA A 244 -6.00 14.18 -1.41
CA ALA A 244 -6.59 12.93 -1.91
C ALA A 244 -7.72 13.15 -2.93
N PRO A 245 -8.68 14.07 -2.74
CA PRO A 245 -9.70 14.39 -3.75
C PRO A 245 -9.10 14.95 -5.05
N LEU A 246 -8.04 15.79 -4.96
CA LEU A 246 -7.39 16.34 -6.15
C LEU A 246 -6.76 15.24 -7.00
N ILE A 247 -6.16 14.22 -6.36
CA ILE A 247 -5.60 13.08 -7.07
C ILE A 247 -6.70 12.26 -7.72
N ARG A 248 -7.79 11.97 -6.99
CA ARG A 248 -8.95 11.23 -7.50
C ARG A 248 -9.52 11.89 -8.74
N ASP A 249 -9.77 13.19 -8.68
CA ASP A 249 -10.45 13.95 -9.73
C ASP A 249 -9.53 14.26 -10.92
N GLY A 250 -8.20 14.30 -10.70
CA GLY A 250 -7.20 14.57 -11.73
C GLY A 250 -6.47 13.36 -12.30
N ALA A 251 -6.75 12.15 -11.82
CA ALA A 251 -6.16 10.93 -12.34
C ALA A 251 -6.94 10.41 -13.57
N TYR A 252 -6.21 9.89 -14.57
CA TYR A 252 -6.80 9.40 -15.81
C TYR A 252 -7.41 8.00 -15.69
N CYS A 253 -6.84 7.11 -14.89
CA CYS A 253 -7.22 5.71 -14.88
C CYS A 253 -7.95 5.31 -13.59
N PRO A 254 -8.72 4.21 -13.61
CA PRO A 254 -9.43 3.73 -12.43
C PRO A 254 -8.54 3.48 -11.21
N TYR A 255 -7.26 3.11 -11.42
CA TYR A 255 -6.31 2.97 -10.32
C TYR A 255 -6.13 4.29 -9.56
N GLY A 256 -5.73 5.36 -10.28
CA GLY A 256 -5.50 6.67 -9.68
C GLY A 256 -6.78 7.32 -9.12
N GLN A 257 -7.94 7.01 -9.70
CA GLN A 257 -9.23 7.52 -9.25
C GLN A 257 -9.76 6.82 -7.99
N ASN A 258 -9.39 5.56 -7.75
CA ASN A 258 -9.98 4.78 -6.65
C ASN A 258 -9.11 4.72 -5.40
N TRP A 259 -7.77 4.62 -5.50
CA TRP A 259 -6.93 4.50 -4.33
C TRP A 259 -7.09 5.63 -3.29
N PRO A 260 -7.38 6.92 -3.66
CA PRO A 260 -7.57 7.96 -2.66
C PRO A 260 -8.73 7.69 -1.70
N ASN A 261 -9.73 6.91 -2.14
CA ASN A 261 -10.86 6.52 -1.30
C ASN A 261 -10.41 5.64 -0.12
N THR A 262 -9.41 4.78 -0.32
CA THR A 262 -8.83 3.95 0.75
C THR A 262 -8.23 4.82 1.86
N LEU A 263 -7.48 5.87 1.50
CA LEU A 263 -6.94 6.83 2.46
C LEU A 263 -8.06 7.62 3.16
N LEU A 264 -9.00 8.17 2.40
CA LEU A 264 -10.07 9.01 2.96
C LEU A 264 -10.93 8.24 3.95
N THR A 265 -11.33 7.00 3.62
CA THR A 265 -12.11 6.16 4.53
C THR A 265 -11.31 5.75 5.78
N ALA A 266 -9.99 5.60 5.68
CA ALA A 266 -9.13 5.38 6.84
C ALA A 266 -9.07 6.61 7.75
N LEU A 267 -8.86 7.80 7.18
CA LEU A 267 -8.80 9.06 7.93
C LEU A 267 -10.11 9.38 8.66
N ASP A 268 -11.24 8.96 8.10
CA ASP A 268 -12.54 9.14 8.73
C ASP A 268 -12.83 8.08 9.79
N LEU A 269 -12.58 6.81 9.49
CA LEU A 269 -12.89 5.70 10.40
C LEU A 269 -11.96 5.64 11.62
N PHE A 270 -10.70 6.04 11.44
CA PHE A 270 -9.67 5.99 12.49
C PHE A 270 -9.19 7.38 12.91
N ALA A 271 -10.05 8.40 12.81
CA ALA A 271 -9.71 9.79 13.10
C ALA A 271 -8.99 9.94 14.46
N ASP A 272 -9.46 9.28 15.51
CA ASP A 272 -8.87 9.34 16.86
C ASP A 272 -7.44 8.77 16.89
N GLU A 273 -7.14 7.70 16.10
CA GLU A 273 -5.79 7.13 16.02
C GLU A 273 -4.84 8.06 15.25
N PHE A 274 -5.29 8.62 14.14
CA PHE A 274 -4.51 9.59 13.37
C PHE A 274 -4.22 10.84 14.21
N GLU A 275 -5.21 11.34 14.97
CA GLU A 275 -4.99 12.46 15.89
C GLU A 275 -4.04 12.11 17.03
N ALA A 276 -4.12 10.89 17.57
CA ALA A 276 -3.20 10.46 18.62
C ALA A 276 -1.75 10.47 18.12
N HIS A 277 -1.50 9.98 16.88
CA HIS A 277 -0.16 9.97 16.29
C HIS A 277 0.33 11.36 15.92
N THR A 278 -0.53 12.22 15.37
CA THR A 278 -0.12 13.56 14.92
C THR A 278 0.00 14.56 16.07
N LYS A 279 -1.02 14.65 16.93
CA LYS A 279 -1.08 15.69 17.98
C LYS A 279 -0.43 15.24 19.29
N LYS A 280 -0.63 13.98 19.70
CA LYS A 280 -0.18 13.47 21.00
C LYS A 280 1.12 12.68 20.93
N LYS A 281 1.62 12.39 19.71
CA LYS A 281 2.78 11.55 19.46
C LYS A 281 2.69 10.22 20.24
N SER A 282 1.53 9.59 20.20
CA SER A 282 1.25 8.35 20.91
C SER A 282 0.53 7.35 20.03
N CYS A 283 0.88 6.07 20.14
CA CYS A 283 0.23 4.97 19.45
C CYS A 283 -0.74 4.25 20.40
N PRO A 284 -2.06 4.31 20.18
CA PRO A 284 -3.02 3.61 21.04
C PRO A 284 -2.83 2.08 21.04
N ALA A 285 -2.33 1.50 19.94
CA ALA A 285 -2.03 0.07 19.85
C ALA A 285 -0.66 -0.32 20.42
N GLY A 286 0.22 0.64 20.69
CA GLY A 286 1.56 0.41 21.26
C GLY A 286 2.54 -0.32 20.35
N VAL A 287 2.29 -0.40 19.04
CA VAL A 287 3.08 -1.21 18.08
C VAL A 287 4.00 -0.39 17.17
N CYS A 288 3.75 0.90 17.01
CA CYS A 288 4.66 1.80 16.31
C CYS A 288 5.58 2.52 17.29
N PHE A 289 6.21 3.62 16.91
CA PHE A 289 7.14 4.32 17.78
C PHE A 289 6.60 4.35 19.23
N GLN A 290 7.45 4.03 20.18
CA GLN A 290 7.10 4.23 21.59
C GLN A 290 7.16 5.74 21.85
N ALA A 291 5.99 6.38 21.90
CA ALA A 291 5.90 7.78 22.30
C ALA A 291 6.52 7.93 23.69
N GLY A 292 7.61 8.63 23.76
CA GLY A 292 8.39 8.81 24.99
C GLY A 292 9.77 8.16 25.01
N ALA A 293 10.08 7.26 24.07
CA ALA A 293 11.44 6.79 23.94
C ALA A 293 12.27 7.76 23.10
N THR A 294 12.72 8.81 23.73
CA THR A 294 13.59 9.82 23.13
C THR A 294 15.01 9.54 23.56
N TYR A 295 15.98 9.46 22.63
CA TYR A 295 17.37 9.44 23.04
C TYR A 295 17.79 10.83 23.49
N ILE A 296 18.31 10.91 24.68
CA ILE A 296 18.83 12.17 25.26
C ILE A 296 20.24 12.00 25.74
N ILE A 297 20.99 13.08 25.74
CA ILE A 297 22.34 13.13 26.32
C ILE A 297 22.24 13.79 27.70
N LEU A 298 22.61 13.03 28.74
CA LEU A 298 22.62 13.52 30.10
C LEU A 298 23.79 14.51 30.28
N PRO A 299 23.51 15.80 30.61
CA PRO A 299 24.53 16.83 30.63
C PRO A 299 25.62 16.64 31.66
N ASP A 300 25.29 15.96 32.75
CA ASP A 300 26.20 15.65 33.89
C ASP A 300 27.15 14.50 33.62
N LYS A 301 26.80 13.64 32.62
CA LYS A 301 27.67 12.52 32.21
C LYS A 301 28.45 12.82 30.94
N CYS A 302 28.02 13.72 30.11
CA CYS A 302 28.66 14.00 28.82
C CYS A 302 30.05 14.68 29.02
N THR A 303 31.08 14.06 28.52
CA THR A 303 32.48 14.59 28.56
C THR A 303 32.82 15.42 27.32
N GLY A 304 31.98 15.40 26.29
CA GLY A 304 32.24 16.09 25.03
C GLY A 304 33.32 15.43 24.18
N CYS A 305 33.40 14.10 24.16
CA CYS A 305 34.38 13.30 23.39
C CYS A 305 34.20 13.39 21.87
N THR A 306 32.99 13.53 21.37
CA THR A 306 32.57 13.56 19.97
C THR A 306 32.19 12.22 19.33
N ASP A 307 32.48 11.08 19.96
CA ASP A 307 32.28 9.73 19.37
C ASP A 307 30.83 9.47 18.94
N CYS A 308 29.86 10.02 19.65
CA CYS A 308 28.45 9.91 19.28
C CYS A 308 28.09 10.71 18.00
N ILE A 309 28.84 11.77 17.67
CA ILE A 309 28.66 12.52 16.42
C ILE A 309 29.14 11.68 15.25
N ASP A 310 30.32 11.06 15.41
CA ASP A 310 30.93 10.23 14.36
C ASP A 310 30.13 8.94 14.12
N ALA A 311 29.40 8.45 15.13
CA ALA A 311 28.52 7.28 15.04
C ALA A 311 27.12 7.60 14.48
N CYS A 312 26.78 8.86 14.23
CA CYS A 312 25.45 9.25 13.78
C CYS A 312 25.39 9.45 12.27
N ASP A 313 24.96 8.44 11.53
CA ASP A 313 24.78 8.52 10.07
C ASP A 313 23.76 9.59 9.63
N TYR A 314 22.86 9.98 10.52
CA TYR A 314 21.81 10.96 10.25
C TYR A 314 22.19 12.40 10.61
N THR A 315 23.42 12.62 11.09
CA THR A 315 23.90 13.94 11.52
C THR A 315 22.98 14.65 12.54
N ALA A 316 22.22 13.87 13.31
CA ALA A 316 21.25 14.36 14.27
C ALA A 316 21.88 14.83 15.61
N ILE A 317 23.22 14.79 15.76
CA ILE A 317 23.89 15.16 17.00
C ILE A 317 24.73 16.41 16.79
N GLU A 318 24.35 17.48 17.50
CA GLU A 318 25.07 18.73 17.53
C GLU A 318 26.03 18.76 18.72
N GLY A 319 27.28 19.17 18.47
CA GLY A 319 28.27 19.31 19.52
C GLY A 319 29.66 19.61 18.98
N LYS A 320 30.61 19.71 19.88
CA LYS A 320 32.05 19.78 19.61
C LYS A 320 32.83 19.40 20.84
N ALA A 321 34.12 19.11 20.68
CA ALA A 321 35.00 18.73 21.75
C ALA A 321 34.92 19.65 22.99
N LYS A 322 34.74 19.05 24.16
CA LYS A 322 34.60 19.74 25.48
C LYS A 322 33.27 20.49 25.67
N PHE A 323 32.29 20.26 24.81
CA PHE A 323 30.94 20.76 24.97
C PHE A 323 29.96 19.61 25.14
N ILE A 324 28.89 19.84 25.87
CA ILE A 324 27.78 18.90 26.00
C ILE A 324 27.12 18.77 24.63
N HIS A 325 27.00 17.53 24.13
CA HIS A 325 26.32 17.24 22.87
C HIS A 325 24.81 17.27 23.07
N MET A 326 24.10 17.53 21.99
CA MET A 326 22.64 17.59 21.95
C MET A 326 22.13 16.78 20.77
N ILE A 327 21.04 16.05 20.95
CA ILE A 327 20.37 15.32 19.88
C ILE A 327 19.23 16.18 19.37
N ASP A 328 19.28 16.52 18.08
CA ASP A 328 18.15 17.08 17.35
C ASP A 328 17.10 15.98 17.14
N GLN A 329 15.97 16.12 17.82
CA GLN A 329 14.90 15.11 17.80
C GLN A 329 14.15 15.07 16.48
N ASP A 330 14.18 16.15 15.70
CA ASP A 330 13.56 16.21 14.38
C ASP A 330 14.40 15.46 13.31
N MET A 331 15.70 15.34 13.54
CA MET A 331 16.64 14.61 12.68
C MET A 331 16.95 13.20 13.17
N CYS A 332 16.62 12.87 14.42
CA CYS A 332 16.97 11.58 15.03
C CYS A 332 16.05 10.45 14.52
N GLU A 333 16.65 9.43 13.88
CA GLU A 333 15.96 8.21 13.42
C GLU A 333 15.79 7.12 14.50
N HIS A 334 16.17 7.41 15.73
CA HIS A 334 16.05 6.50 16.89
C HIS A 334 16.79 5.14 16.72
N CYS A 335 17.84 5.06 15.90
CA CYS A 335 18.59 3.84 15.64
C CYS A 335 19.36 3.32 16.86
N GLY A 336 19.78 4.19 17.79
CA GLY A 336 20.49 3.83 19.00
C GLY A 336 22.02 3.67 18.86
N GLU A 337 22.60 3.82 17.68
CA GLU A 337 24.05 3.66 17.43
C GLU A 337 24.90 4.57 18.32
N CYS A 338 24.42 5.78 18.57
CA CYS A 338 25.10 6.73 19.47
C CYS A 338 25.17 6.24 20.92
N VAL A 339 24.24 5.39 21.38
CA VAL A 339 24.25 4.81 22.72
C VAL A 339 25.42 3.85 22.84
N SER A 340 25.62 2.99 21.82
CA SER A 340 26.71 2.01 21.78
C SER A 340 28.08 2.67 21.65
N ALA A 341 28.16 3.86 21.08
CA ALA A 341 29.38 4.64 20.91
C ALA A 341 29.74 5.51 22.12
N CYS A 342 28.91 5.55 23.15
CA CYS A 342 29.14 6.42 24.33
C CYS A 342 29.70 5.64 25.51
N ASP A 343 31.01 5.63 25.67
CA ASP A 343 31.72 4.96 26.79
C ASP A 343 31.31 5.50 28.18
N GLU A 344 30.81 6.75 28.24
CA GLU A 344 30.39 7.41 29.49
C GLU A 344 28.96 7.09 29.87
N GLU A 345 28.25 6.25 29.09
CA GLU A 345 26.81 5.97 29.27
C GLU A 345 25.96 7.26 29.44
N ALA A 346 26.38 8.32 28.77
CA ALA A 346 25.71 9.60 28.85
C ALA A 346 24.44 9.65 27.97
N ILE A 347 24.34 8.76 26.98
CA ILE A 347 23.19 8.70 26.07
C ILE A 347 22.22 7.62 26.54
N VAL A 348 21.00 8.03 26.84
CA VAL A 348 19.99 7.12 27.36
C VAL A 348 18.71 7.22 26.57
N LYS A 349 18.00 6.10 26.47
CA LYS A 349 16.62 6.05 26.00
C LYS A 349 15.72 6.52 27.11
N TRP A 350 15.11 7.70 26.93
CA TRP A 350 14.24 8.31 27.92
C TRP A 350 12.77 7.90 27.70
N GLU A 351 12.19 7.30 28.70
CA GLU A 351 10.80 6.82 28.66
C GLU A 351 9.87 7.65 29.58
N GLY A 352 10.38 8.70 30.20
CA GLY A 352 9.61 9.54 31.10
C GLY A 352 8.69 10.53 30.37
N ALA A 353 7.51 10.77 30.92
CA ALA A 353 6.51 11.70 30.37
C ALA A 353 7.01 13.17 30.27
N LYS A 354 8.08 13.53 30.98
CA LYS A 354 8.68 14.86 30.94
C LYS A 354 10.19 14.74 30.79
N LEU A 355 10.72 15.36 29.76
CA LEU A 355 12.18 15.43 29.54
C LEU A 355 12.87 16.14 30.71
N PRO A 356 14.06 15.66 31.11
CA PRO A 356 14.89 16.38 32.08
C PRO A 356 15.32 17.72 31.47
N LYS A 357 15.90 18.56 32.29
CA LYS A 357 16.46 19.83 31.83
C LYS A 357 17.67 19.50 30.91
N LEU A 358 17.61 19.94 29.66
CA LEU A 358 18.66 19.73 28.64
C LEU A 358 19.19 21.08 28.14
N PRO A 359 20.46 21.15 27.69
CA PRO A 359 21.01 22.34 27.07
C PRO A 359 20.21 22.70 25.81
N LYS A 360 19.89 24.00 25.63
CA LYS A 360 19.26 24.54 24.41
C LYS A 360 20.25 25.24 23.47
N LYS A 361 21.53 25.25 23.85
CA LYS A 361 22.63 25.83 23.09
C LYS A 361 23.93 25.18 23.48
N LEU A 362 24.97 25.26 22.65
CA LEU A 362 26.29 24.73 22.92
C LEU A 362 26.77 25.21 24.30
N THR A 363 26.85 24.30 25.25
CA THR A 363 27.24 24.55 26.65
C THR A 363 28.50 23.75 26.97
N ARG A 364 29.47 24.35 27.58
CA ARG A 364 30.72 23.64 28.02
C ARG A 364 30.40 22.60 29.09
N VAL A 365 31.09 21.48 29.03
CA VAL A 365 31.04 20.43 30.06
C VAL A 365 31.32 21.07 31.44
N GLY A 366 30.51 20.69 32.42
CA GLY A 366 30.59 21.23 33.80
C GLY A 366 30.04 22.67 33.99
N LYS A 367 29.40 23.23 32.99
CA LYS A 367 28.79 24.56 33.06
C LYS A 367 27.28 24.57 32.78
N PHE A 368 26.63 23.42 32.94
CA PHE A 368 25.17 23.30 32.80
C PHE A 368 24.46 23.08 34.13
#